data_b4d331eadefd04427436a02a58171150
#
_entry.id   b4d331eadefd04427436a02a58171150
#
_cell.length_a   1.000
_cell.length_b   1.000
_cell.length_c   1.000
_cell.angle_alpha   90.00
_cell.angle_beta   90.00
_cell.angle_gamma   90.00
#
_symmetry.space_group_name_H-M   'P 1'
#
loop_
_entity.id
_entity.type
_entity.pdbx_description
1 polymer ?
#
loop_
_entity_poly.entity_id
_entity_poly.type
_entity_poly.pdbx_seq_one_letter_code
_entity_poly.pdbx_strand_id
1 'polypeptide(L)'
;MNKFNFFKINKTKKIRYLKYNQKNTTYIIFLHGFMSDLEGKKPKAFLNFAKKNKLGFLALEYSGHGKSSGKFTNGNISKWTKETTILIKKVVRKNRIILIGSSMGAWISLNQFKFFKKQIVGFLGIGSAPQFLEGLMWNKFSKKMKREITKNGIINLKHGKYKYPISMQLIKDGRKNRVFYKKIYDKLKVTMVHGQKDESVPVSYSKKILKIFVNSKKKLVIVKNGDHSLSSPKWLKILKKELKIIIN
;
A
#
# COMPACT_ATOMS: atom_id res chain seq x y z
N MET A 1 -4.38 -24.42 -6.06
CA MET A 1 -3.42 -23.47 -5.45
C MET A 1 -3.40 -22.16 -6.24
N ASN A 2 -3.26 -21.01 -5.56
CA ASN A 2 -3.08 -19.74 -6.27
C ASN A 2 -1.64 -19.67 -6.81
N LYS A 3 -1.49 -19.65 -8.14
CA LYS A 3 -0.16 -19.63 -8.77
C LYS A 3 0.43 -18.21 -8.73
N PHE A 4 1.57 -18.05 -8.06
CA PHE A 4 2.37 -16.84 -8.16
C PHE A 4 3.05 -16.76 -9.53
N ASN A 5 3.18 -15.55 -10.02
CA ASN A 5 3.83 -15.27 -11.30
C ASN A 5 5.02 -14.33 -11.07
N PHE A 6 5.93 -14.29 -12.02
CA PHE A 6 7.03 -13.33 -12.03
C PHE A 6 6.97 -12.45 -13.28
N PHE A 7 7.02 -11.15 -13.08
CA PHE A 7 7.11 -10.16 -14.14
C PHE A 7 8.56 -9.68 -14.26
N LYS A 8 9.17 -9.88 -15.43
CA LYS A 8 10.52 -9.37 -15.70
C LYS A 8 10.45 -7.87 -15.95
N ILE A 9 11.09 -7.06 -15.10
CA ILE A 9 11.25 -5.61 -15.30
C ILE A 9 12.39 -5.35 -16.28
N ASN A 10 13.48 -6.14 -16.18
CA ASN A 10 14.61 -6.16 -17.08
C ASN A 10 15.30 -7.55 -17.05
N LYS A 11 16.47 -7.70 -17.67
CA LYS A 11 17.20 -8.98 -17.75
C LYS A 11 17.45 -9.64 -16.38
N THR A 12 17.72 -8.86 -15.34
CA THR A 12 18.13 -9.35 -13.99
C THR A 12 17.08 -9.20 -12.91
N LYS A 13 16.01 -8.41 -13.15
CA LYS A 13 15.03 -8.07 -12.11
C LYS A 13 13.64 -8.59 -12.44
N LYS A 14 13.06 -9.32 -11.50
CA LYS A 14 11.70 -9.84 -11.56
C LYS A 14 10.89 -9.48 -10.32
N ILE A 15 9.62 -9.15 -10.51
CA ILE A 15 8.63 -8.84 -9.48
C ILE A 15 7.69 -10.03 -9.35
N ARG A 16 7.57 -10.58 -8.14
CA ARG A 16 6.55 -11.60 -7.85
C ARG A 16 5.19 -10.95 -7.71
N TYR A 17 4.18 -11.55 -8.32
CA TYR A 17 2.83 -11.05 -8.24
C TYR A 17 1.80 -12.18 -8.27
N LEU A 18 0.61 -11.85 -7.79
CA LEU A 18 -0.55 -12.72 -7.78
C LEU A 18 -1.64 -12.05 -8.60
N LYS A 19 -2.23 -12.79 -9.55
CA LYS A 19 -3.34 -12.28 -10.35
C LYS A 19 -4.48 -13.28 -10.44
N TYR A 20 -5.68 -12.74 -10.61
CA TYR A 20 -6.84 -13.45 -11.08
C TYR A 20 -7.50 -12.59 -12.16
N ASN A 21 -7.51 -13.12 -13.38
CA ASN A 21 -8.02 -12.37 -14.53
C ASN A 21 -9.53 -12.60 -14.66
N GLN A 22 -10.24 -11.51 -14.90
CA GLN A 22 -11.62 -11.49 -15.37
C GLN A 22 -11.73 -10.50 -16.53
N LYS A 23 -12.50 -10.85 -17.56
CA LYS A 23 -12.73 -9.95 -18.70
C LYS A 23 -13.77 -8.89 -18.33
N ASN A 24 -13.61 -7.68 -18.89
CA ASN A 24 -14.60 -6.58 -18.83
C ASN A 24 -15.15 -6.30 -17.41
N THR A 25 -14.29 -6.27 -16.40
CA THR A 25 -14.69 -6.10 -15.01
C THR A 25 -13.80 -5.12 -14.26
N THR A 26 -14.19 -4.79 -13.04
CA THR A 26 -13.36 -4.03 -12.11
C THR A 26 -12.29 -4.91 -11.50
N TYR A 27 -11.06 -4.42 -11.42
CA TYR A 27 -9.93 -5.07 -10.76
C TYR A 27 -9.72 -4.51 -9.36
N ILE A 28 -9.56 -5.40 -8.41
CA ILE A 28 -9.04 -5.09 -7.07
C ILE A 28 -7.52 -5.17 -7.13
N ILE A 29 -6.85 -4.08 -6.75
CA ILE A 29 -5.39 -4.03 -6.66
C ILE A 29 -5.00 -3.90 -5.20
N PHE A 30 -4.36 -4.93 -4.64
CA PHE A 30 -3.88 -4.93 -3.27
C PHE A 30 -2.39 -4.60 -3.21
N LEU A 31 -2.05 -3.56 -2.42
CA LEU A 31 -0.69 -3.08 -2.19
C LEU A 31 -0.33 -3.25 -0.71
N HIS A 32 0.70 -4.05 -0.44
CA HIS A 32 1.13 -4.39 0.92
C HIS A 32 1.95 -3.28 1.59
N GLY A 33 2.18 -3.43 2.90
CA GLY A 33 2.95 -2.50 3.73
C GLY A 33 4.46 -2.64 3.61
N PHE A 34 5.15 -1.79 4.35
CA PHE A 34 6.61 -1.77 4.46
C PHE A 34 7.12 -3.10 5.01
N MET A 35 8.17 -3.66 4.39
CA MET A 35 8.78 -4.97 4.74
C MET A 35 7.78 -6.13 4.84
N SER A 36 6.70 -6.09 4.10
CA SER A 36 5.69 -7.14 4.00
C SER A 36 5.80 -7.90 2.68
N ASP A 37 4.93 -8.89 2.47
CA ASP A 37 4.90 -9.75 1.29
C ASP A 37 3.45 -10.14 0.91
N LEU A 38 3.32 -11.11 0.01
CA LEU A 38 2.03 -11.67 -0.41
C LEU A 38 1.61 -12.96 0.29
N GLU A 39 2.42 -13.49 1.23
CA GLU A 39 2.09 -14.72 1.98
C GLU A 39 1.09 -14.45 3.12
N GLY A 40 0.88 -13.19 3.46
CA GLY A 40 0.01 -12.76 4.55
C GLY A 40 -1.49 -13.06 4.32
N LYS A 41 -2.28 -12.91 5.39
CA LYS A 41 -3.73 -13.20 5.37
C LYS A 41 -4.54 -12.24 4.49
N LYS A 42 -4.14 -10.96 4.39
CA LYS A 42 -4.87 -9.94 3.61
C LYS A 42 -4.86 -10.23 2.11
N PRO A 43 -3.71 -10.47 1.43
CA PRO A 43 -3.69 -10.80 0.00
C PRO A 43 -4.59 -11.98 -0.33
N LYS A 44 -4.53 -13.06 0.48
CA LYS A 44 -5.35 -14.27 0.32
C LYS A 44 -6.85 -13.95 0.50
N ALA A 45 -7.20 -13.17 1.52
CA ALA A 45 -8.59 -12.81 1.79
C ALA A 45 -9.20 -11.97 0.65
N PHE A 46 -8.46 -10.99 0.10
CA PHE A 46 -8.94 -10.15 -0.99
C PHE A 46 -8.97 -10.87 -2.34
N LEU A 47 -8.04 -11.79 -2.60
CA LEU A 47 -8.10 -12.66 -3.77
C LEU A 47 -9.37 -13.55 -3.74
N ASN A 48 -9.65 -14.20 -2.60
CA ASN A 48 -10.84 -15.03 -2.44
C ASN A 48 -12.12 -14.19 -2.57
N PHE A 49 -12.12 -12.96 -2.03
CA PHE A 49 -13.21 -12.02 -2.21
C PHE A 49 -13.41 -11.65 -3.69
N ALA A 50 -12.35 -11.36 -4.43
CA ALA A 50 -12.42 -11.04 -5.85
C ALA A 50 -13.00 -12.21 -6.66
N LYS A 51 -12.53 -13.44 -6.42
CA LYS A 51 -13.07 -14.65 -7.06
C LYS A 51 -14.56 -14.82 -6.82
N LYS A 52 -15.00 -14.70 -5.54
CA LYS A 52 -16.41 -14.86 -5.16
C LYS A 52 -17.32 -13.82 -5.82
N ASN A 53 -16.80 -12.61 -6.07
CA ASN A 53 -17.56 -11.50 -6.64
C ASN A 53 -17.30 -11.29 -8.15
N LYS A 54 -16.67 -12.25 -8.82
CA LYS A 54 -16.36 -12.21 -10.28
C LYS A 54 -15.59 -10.94 -10.68
N LEU A 55 -14.63 -10.49 -9.83
CA LEU A 55 -13.78 -9.33 -10.05
C LEU A 55 -12.36 -9.77 -10.42
N GLY A 56 -11.66 -8.95 -11.19
CA GLY A 56 -10.23 -9.14 -11.38
C GLY A 56 -9.43 -8.85 -10.10
N PHE A 57 -8.26 -9.46 -9.97
CA PHE A 57 -7.36 -9.24 -8.83
C PHE A 57 -5.91 -9.10 -9.28
N LEU A 58 -5.21 -8.16 -8.66
CA LEU A 58 -3.77 -8.00 -8.78
C LEU A 58 -3.18 -7.63 -7.42
N ALA A 59 -2.10 -8.30 -7.04
CA ALA A 59 -1.23 -7.92 -5.94
C ALA A 59 0.22 -8.19 -6.32
N LEU A 60 1.17 -7.39 -5.85
CA LEU A 60 2.59 -7.55 -6.18
C LEU A 60 3.45 -7.35 -4.94
N GLU A 61 4.62 -7.99 -4.94
CA GLU A 61 5.71 -7.68 -4.03
C GLU A 61 6.65 -6.72 -4.74
N TYR A 62 6.90 -5.56 -4.13
CA TYR A 62 7.86 -4.60 -4.68
C TYR A 62 9.28 -5.19 -4.70
N SER A 63 10.18 -4.66 -5.52
CA SER A 63 11.59 -5.05 -5.47
C SER A 63 12.16 -4.95 -4.04
N GLY A 64 12.93 -5.96 -3.64
CA GLY A 64 13.47 -6.07 -2.28
C GLY A 64 12.47 -6.52 -1.21
N HIS A 65 11.25 -6.91 -1.57
CA HIS A 65 10.25 -7.48 -0.67
C HIS A 65 9.93 -8.93 -1.08
N GLY A 66 9.63 -9.76 -0.09
CA GLY A 66 9.24 -11.15 -0.28
C GLY A 66 10.20 -11.92 -1.19
N LYS A 67 9.68 -12.49 -2.28
CA LYS A 67 10.46 -13.23 -3.29
C LYS A 67 10.74 -12.43 -4.58
N SER A 68 10.47 -11.13 -4.58
CA SER A 68 10.88 -10.23 -5.66
C SER A 68 12.38 -9.95 -5.62
N SER A 69 12.99 -9.76 -6.79
CA SER A 69 14.43 -9.48 -6.90
C SER A 69 14.82 -8.15 -6.26
N GLY A 70 16.10 -8.05 -5.91
CA GLY A 70 16.72 -6.82 -5.42
C GLY A 70 16.89 -6.78 -3.90
N LYS A 71 17.73 -5.86 -3.43
CA LYS A 71 17.93 -5.60 -2.02
C LYS A 71 16.93 -4.54 -1.55
N PHE A 72 16.33 -4.73 -0.37
CA PHE A 72 15.37 -3.79 0.22
C PHE A 72 15.96 -2.37 0.33
N THR A 73 17.23 -2.28 0.73
CA THR A 73 17.97 -1.01 0.88
C THR A 73 18.11 -0.20 -0.40
N ASN A 74 17.94 -0.82 -1.57
CA ASN A 74 17.93 -0.17 -2.89
C ASN A 74 16.51 0.20 -3.35
N GLY A 75 15.51 -0.03 -2.50
CA GLY A 75 14.12 0.32 -2.75
C GLY A 75 13.78 1.72 -2.25
N ASN A 76 12.75 2.33 -2.84
CA ASN A 76 12.18 3.60 -2.41
C ASN A 76 10.76 3.78 -2.97
N ILE A 77 10.07 4.80 -2.52
CA ILE A 77 8.66 5.06 -2.86
C ILE A 77 8.48 5.27 -4.37
N SER A 78 9.36 6.03 -5.02
CA SER A 78 9.31 6.28 -6.47
C SER A 78 9.45 5.00 -7.27
N LYS A 79 10.42 4.15 -6.91
CA LYS A 79 10.69 2.88 -7.58
C LYS A 79 9.51 1.91 -7.42
N TRP A 80 9.02 1.71 -6.21
CA TRP A 80 7.88 0.83 -5.93
C TRP A 80 6.60 1.33 -6.59
N THR A 81 6.39 2.66 -6.65
CA THR A 81 5.30 3.27 -7.42
C THR A 81 5.41 2.94 -8.91
N LYS A 82 6.61 3.09 -9.52
CA LYS A 82 6.85 2.79 -10.94
C LYS A 82 6.63 1.31 -11.25
N GLU A 83 7.13 0.41 -10.42
CA GLU A 83 6.94 -1.05 -10.54
C GLU A 83 5.45 -1.41 -10.53
N THR A 84 4.71 -0.84 -9.58
CA THR A 84 3.24 -0.98 -9.48
C THR A 84 2.55 -0.48 -10.75
N THR A 85 2.91 0.72 -11.22
CA THR A 85 2.33 1.33 -12.43
C THR A 85 2.53 0.43 -13.67
N ILE A 86 3.74 -0.09 -13.86
CA ILE A 86 4.06 -0.97 -15.00
C ILE A 86 3.20 -2.23 -14.97
N LEU A 87 3.09 -2.86 -13.80
CA LEU A 87 2.36 -4.12 -13.68
C LEU A 87 0.85 -3.91 -13.82
N ILE A 88 0.31 -2.81 -13.28
CA ILE A 88 -1.10 -2.43 -13.49
C ILE A 88 -1.39 -2.26 -14.99
N LYS A 89 -0.58 -1.49 -15.71
CA LYS A 89 -0.74 -1.30 -17.16
C LYS A 89 -0.75 -2.63 -17.92
N LYS A 90 0.14 -3.55 -17.56
CA LYS A 90 0.28 -4.85 -18.22
C LYS A 90 -0.90 -5.79 -17.94
N VAL A 91 -1.36 -5.85 -16.69
CA VAL A 91 -2.36 -6.84 -16.24
C VAL A 91 -3.79 -6.30 -16.36
N VAL A 92 -4.01 -5.08 -15.89
CA VAL A 92 -5.36 -4.50 -15.75
C VAL A 92 -5.81 -3.80 -17.05
N ARG A 93 -4.86 -3.28 -17.83
CA ARG A 93 -5.13 -2.58 -19.09
C ARG A 93 -6.11 -1.41 -18.89
N LYS A 94 -7.26 -1.42 -19.59
CA LYS A 94 -8.28 -0.34 -19.55
C LYS A 94 -9.41 -0.58 -18.53
N ASN A 95 -9.35 -1.67 -17.76
CA ASN A 95 -10.40 -1.99 -16.79
C ASN A 95 -10.44 -0.99 -15.62
N ARG A 96 -11.62 -0.90 -14.97
CA ARG A 96 -11.78 -0.09 -13.74
C ARG A 96 -10.97 -0.67 -12.60
N ILE A 97 -10.56 0.19 -11.65
CA ILE A 97 -9.64 -0.14 -10.58
C ILE A 97 -10.23 0.26 -9.23
N ILE A 98 -10.22 -0.65 -8.28
CA ILE A 98 -10.34 -0.35 -6.85
C ILE A 98 -8.99 -0.62 -6.20
N LEU A 99 -8.38 0.42 -5.62
CA LEU A 99 -7.13 0.30 -4.90
C LEU A 99 -7.38 -0.11 -3.45
N ILE A 100 -6.60 -1.06 -2.96
CA ILE A 100 -6.53 -1.41 -1.54
C ILE A 100 -5.08 -1.22 -1.09
N GLY A 101 -4.83 -0.26 -0.21
CA GLY A 101 -3.52 0.02 0.33
C GLY A 101 -3.41 -0.26 1.82
N SER A 102 -2.53 -1.17 2.23
CA SER A 102 -2.23 -1.43 3.64
C SER A 102 -0.95 -0.71 4.05
N SER A 103 -1.02 0.14 5.10
CA SER A 103 0.14 0.88 5.63
C SER A 103 0.86 1.69 4.52
N MET A 104 2.15 1.42 4.23
CA MET A 104 2.88 2.00 3.10
C MET A 104 2.16 1.78 1.76
N GLY A 105 1.48 0.65 1.58
CA GLY A 105 0.73 0.37 0.36
C GLY A 105 -0.33 1.43 0.03
N ALA A 106 -0.87 2.11 1.04
CA ALA A 106 -1.75 3.26 0.82
C ALA A 106 -1.01 4.46 0.20
N TRP A 107 0.25 4.67 0.55
CA TRP A 107 1.07 5.71 -0.07
C TRP A 107 1.32 5.41 -1.55
N ILE A 108 1.73 4.16 -1.85
CA ILE A 108 1.90 3.71 -3.24
C ILE A 108 0.58 3.81 -4.02
N SER A 109 -0.57 3.47 -3.39
CA SER A 109 -1.91 3.63 -3.98
C SER A 109 -2.23 5.08 -4.33
N LEU A 110 -1.98 6.03 -3.42
CA LEU A 110 -2.21 7.46 -3.66
C LEU A 110 -1.37 8.00 -4.82
N ASN A 111 -0.16 7.47 -5.02
CA ASN A 111 0.67 7.83 -6.16
C ASN A 111 0.13 7.28 -7.49
N GLN A 112 -0.68 6.20 -7.50
CA GLN A 112 -1.28 5.67 -8.73
C GLN A 112 -2.35 6.59 -9.31
N PHE A 113 -2.97 7.48 -8.54
CA PHE A 113 -3.95 8.46 -9.06
C PHE A 113 -3.37 9.35 -10.15
N LYS A 114 -2.06 9.62 -10.13
CA LYS A 114 -1.38 10.36 -11.21
C LYS A 114 -1.47 9.64 -12.57
N PHE A 115 -1.52 8.30 -12.57
CA PHE A 115 -1.39 7.49 -13.79
C PHE A 115 -2.73 6.88 -14.25
N PHE A 116 -3.66 6.66 -13.32
CA PHE A 116 -4.89 5.90 -13.57
C PHE A 116 -6.15 6.66 -13.12
N LYS A 117 -6.11 7.99 -13.08
CA LYS A 117 -7.21 8.84 -12.60
C LYS A 117 -8.58 8.39 -13.14
N LYS A 118 -8.71 8.23 -14.47
CA LYS A 118 -9.96 7.84 -15.13
C LYS A 118 -10.40 6.39 -14.86
N GLN A 119 -9.50 5.54 -14.41
CA GLN A 119 -9.77 4.11 -14.14
C GLN A 119 -10.07 3.83 -12.67
N ILE A 120 -9.51 4.62 -11.74
CA ILE A 120 -9.70 4.42 -10.31
C ILE A 120 -11.10 4.87 -9.92
N VAL A 121 -11.90 3.94 -9.41
CA VAL A 121 -13.28 4.16 -9.01
C VAL A 121 -13.54 3.98 -7.53
N GLY A 122 -12.54 3.53 -6.77
CA GLY A 122 -12.64 3.38 -5.33
C GLY A 122 -11.28 3.19 -4.66
N PHE A 123 -11.21 3.54 -3.37
CA PHE A 123 -10.01 3.37 -2.56
C PHE A 123 -10.34 2.89 -1.14
N LEU A 124 -9.71 1.80 -0.73
CA LEU A 124 -9.75 1.27 0.64
C LEU A 124 -8.35 1.38 1.26
N GLY A 125 -8.20 2.23 2.26
CA GLY A 125 -6.97 2.35 3.03
C GLY A 125 -7.06 1.59 4.36
N ILE A 126 -6.04 0.83 4.72
CA ILE A 126 -5.99 -0.01 5.92
C ILE A 126 -4.76 0.36 6.74
N GLY A 127 -4.93 0.91 7.96
CA GLY A 127 -3.82 1.38 8.79
C GLY A 127 -2.85 2.27 8.01
N SER A 128 -3.39 3.17 7.19
CA SER A 128 -2.69 3.85 6.10
C SER A 128 -1.61 4.80 6.59
N ALA A 129 -0.38 4.68 6.06
CA ALA A 129 0.81 5.39 6.51
C ALA A 129 1.56 6.13 5.38
N PRO A 130 0.92 7.04 4.61
CA PRO A 130 1.69 7.85 3.68
C PRO A 130 2.63 8.80 4.44
N GLN A 131 3.80 9.07 3.84
CA GLN A 131 4.82 9.96 4.44
C GLN A 131 5.34 9.52 5.83
N PHE A 132 5.18 8.24 6.20
CA PHE A 132 5.63 7.72 7.49
C PHE A 132 7.15 7.85 7.69
N LEU A 133 7.93 7.82 6.62
CA LEU A 133 9.38 7.97 6.66
C LEU A 133 9.84 9.29 7.26
N GLU A 134 9.11 10.37 7.00
CA GLU A 134 9.35 11.67 7.63
C GLU A 134 8.66 11.75 8.99
N GLY A 135 7.32 11.59 9.03
CA GLY A 135 6.51 11.89 10.20
C GLY A 135 6.66 10.91 11.36
N LEU A 136 6.84 9.61 11.06
CA LEU A 136 6.89 8.55 12.07
C LEU A 136 8.30 8.00 12.30
N MET A 137 9.27 8.29 11.41
CA MET A 137 10.65 7.85 11.56
C MET A 137 11.60 9.04 11.71
N TRP A 138 11.90 9.78 10.65
CA TRP A 138 12.90 10.84 10.68
C TRP A 138 12.70 11.87 11.80
N ASN A 139 11.46 12.32 12.01
CA ASN A 139 11.16 13.30 13.05
C ASN A 139 11.37 12.75 14.46
N LYS A 140 11.32 11.42 14.63
CA LYS A 140 11.55 10.72 15.90
C LYS A 140 13.01 10.28 16.10
N PHE A 141 13.87 10.40 15.08
CA PHE A 141 15.27 10.05 15.21
C PHE A 141 15.99 11.03 16.13
N SER A 142 16.80 10.50 17.03
CA SER A 142 17.70 11.29 17.85
C SER A 142 18.76 12.03 16.99
N LYS A 143 19.41 13.05 17.53
CA LYS A 143 20.53 13.74 16.85
C LYS A 143 21.65 12.75 16.45
N LYS A 144 21.93 11.76 17.30
CA LYS A 144 22.92 10.70 17.02
C LYS A 144 22.47 9.85 15.79
N MET A 145 21.24 9.37 15.77
CA MET A 145 20.71 8.58 14.65
C MET A 145 20.71 9.38 13.34
N LYS A 146 20.35 10.66 13.39
CA LYS A 146 20.38 11.53 12.19
C LYS A 146 21.79 11.72 11.66
N ARG A 147 22.79 11.90 12.55
CA ARG A 147 24.20 11.98 12.16
C ARG A 147 24.68 10.65 11.56
N GLU A 148 24.37 9.53 12.20
CA GLU A 148 24.74 8.18 11.73
C GLU A 148 24.22 7.88 10.33
N ILE A 149 22.91 8.05 10.07
CA ILE A 149 22.33 7.78 8.76
C ILE A 149 22.83 8.76 7.69
N THR A 150 23.14 10.01 8.07
CA THR A 150 23.70 11.00 7.14
C THR A 150 25.15 10.64 6.76
N LYS A 151 25.95 10.17 7.70
CA LYS A 151 27.35 9.76 7.47
C LYS A 151 27.43 8.42 6.73
N ASN A 152 26.67 7.41 7.17
CA ASN A 152 26.80 6.02 6.69
C ASN A 152 25.81 5.66 5.58
N GLY A 153 24.88 6.57 5.26
CA GLY A 153 23.81 6.34 4.27
C GLY A 153 22.69 5.39 4.70
N ILE A 154 22.88 4.67 5.82
CA ILE A 154 21.95 3.66 6.33
C ILE A 154 22.01 3.56 7.86
N ILE A 155 20.87 3.22 8.47
CA ILE A 155 20.76 2.89 9.90
C ILE A 155 19.85 1.67 10.05
N ASN A 156 20.13 0.82 11.04
CA ASN A 156 19.28 -0.32 11.41
C ASN A 156 18.41 0.03 12.61
N LEU A 157 17.11 0.13 12.39
CA LEU A 157 16.13 0.31 13.46
C LEU A 157 15.76 -1.05 14.05
N LYS A 158 15.74 -1.14 15.38
CA LYS A 158 15.21 -2.30 16.09
C LYS A 158 13.72 -2.04 16.45
N HIS A 159 12.86 -3.00 16.16
CA HIS A 159 11.48 -3.01 16.63
C HIS A 159 11.11 -4.45 17.03
N GLY A 160 11.07 -4.72 18.32
CA GLY A 160 10.98 -6.08 18.83
C GLY A 160 12.16 -6.95 18.31
N LYS A 161 11.85 -8.09 17.75
CA LYS A 161 12.86 -9.02 17.17
C LYS A 161 13.36 -8.62 15.77
N TYR A 162 12.79 -7.61 15.15
CA TYR A 162 13.09 -7.23 13.77
C TYR A 162 14.10 -6.09 13.69
N LYS A 163 15.00 -6.18 12.71
CA LYS A 163 15.90 -5.10 12.31
C LYS A 163 15.43 -4.55 10.96
N TYR A 164 15.22 -3.25 10.90
CA TYR A 164 14.76 -2.57 9.69
C TYR A 164 15.87 -1.67 9.16
N PRO A 165 16.53 -2.01 8.04
CA PRO A 165 17.50 -1.11 7.43
C PRO A 165 16.78 0.06 6.77
N ILE A 166 17.04 1.26 7.24
CA ILE A 166 16.50 2.50 6.67
C ILE A 166 17.65 3.25 6.00
N SER A 167 17.55 3.48 4.70
CA SER A 167 18.55 4.23 3.95
C SER A 167 18.18 5.72 3.88
N MET A 168 19.19 6.60 3.84
CA MET A 168 19.00 8.03 3.62
C MET A 168 18.32 8.31 2.26
N GLN A 169 18.62 7.49 1.24
CA GLN A 169 17.97 7.62 -0.07
C GLN A 169 16.46 7.35 -0.01
N LEU A 170 16.02 6.40 0.84
CA LEU A 170 14.60 6.11 1.04
C LEU A 170 13.88 7.30 1.70
N ILE A 171 14.51 7.94 2.72
CA ILE A 171 13.97 9.14 3.38
C ILE A 171 13.90 10.31 2.39
N LYS A 172 15.00 10.59 1.66
CA LYS A 172 15.05 11.67 0.65
C LYS A 172 14.00 11.47 -0.44
N ASP A 173 13.82 10.23 -0.92
CA ASP A 173 12.81 9.90 -1.92
C ASP A 173 11.39 10.03 -1.36
N GLY A 174 11.16 9.64 -0.10
CA GLY A 174 9.88 9.85 0.57
C GLY A 174 9.46 11.32 0.60
N ARG A 175 10.39 12.24 0.82
CA ARG A 175 10.15 13.70 0.77
C ARG A 175 9.70 14.18 -0.60
N LYS A 176 10.22 13.59 -1.69
CA LYS A 176 9.79 13.89 -3.07
C LYS A 176 8.39 13.37 -3.38
N ASN A 177 7.93 12.35 -2.66
CA ASN A 177 6.65 11.67 -2.88
C ASN A 177 5.54 12.09 -1.91
N ARG A 178 5.57 13.32 -1.39
CA ARG A 178 4.54 13.84 -0.48
C ARG A 178 3.16 13.82 -1.13
N VAL A 179 2.13 13.47 -0.36
CA VAL A 179 0.75 13.32 -0.86
C VAL A 179 -0.28 14.11 -0.05
N PHE A 180 -0.01 14.52 1.19
CA PHE A 180 -1.00 15.19 2.03
C PHE A 180 -1.43 16.58 1.54
N TYR A 181 -0.65 17.24 0.68
CA TYR A 181 -1.02 18.51 0.05
C TYR A 181 -1.81 18.35 -1.25
N LYS A 182 -1.87 17.12 -1.80
CA LYS A 182 -2.59 16.86 -3.04
C LYS A 182 -4.09 16.99 -2.85
N LYS A 183 -4.80 17.35 -3.93
CA LYS A 183 -6.26 17.35 -4.00
C LYS A 183 -6.71 16.44 -5.13
N ILE A 184 -7.65 15.55 -4.84
CA ILE A 184 -8.25 14.63 -5.78
C ILE A 184 -9.74 14.98 -5.87
N TYR A 185 -10.16 15.44 -7.03
CA TYR A 185 -11.53 15.95 -7.27
C TYR A 185 -12.46 14.89 -7.85
N ASP A 186 -11.98 13.66 -8.04
CA ASP A 186 -12.76 12.60 -8.64
C ASP A 186 -13.88 12.13 -7.69
N LYS A 187 -15.04 11.82 -8.27
CA LYS A 187 -16.20 11.27 -7.56
C LYS A 187 -16.00 9.76 -7.36
N LEU A 188 -15.45 9.34 -6.22
CA LEU A 188 -15.27 7.93 -5.87
C LEU A 188 -15.72 7.63 -4.45
N LYS A 189 -15.77 6.35 -4.09
CA LYS A 189 -15.93 5.90 -2.70
C LYS A 189 -14.57 5.68 -2.08
N VAL A 190 -14.32 6.35 -0.96
CA VAL A 190 -13.05 6.28 -0.22
C VAL A 190 -13.34 5.87 1.21
N THR A 191 -12.85 4.72 1.61
CA THR A 191 -12.96 4.23 3.00
C THR A 191 -11.58 4.05 3.60
N MET A 192 -11.35 4.68 4.76
CA MET A 192 -10.20 4.39 5.61
C MET A 192 -10.66 3.50 6.75
N VAL A 193 -9.99 2.35 6.93
CA VAL A 193 -10.20 1.46 8.08
C VAL A 193 -8.94 1.49 8.94
N HIS A 194 -9.11 1.84 10.21
CA HIS A 194 -8.00 2.04 11.13
C HIS A 194 -8.25 1.32 12.46
N GLY A 195 -7.22 0.63 12.98
CA GLY A 195 -7.31 -0.02 14.28
C GLY A 195 -7.28 1.00 15.41
N GLN A 196 -8.16 0.86 16.39
CA GLN A 196 -8.18 1.74 17.58
C GLN A 196 -6.87 1.65 18.38
N LYS A 197 -6.29 0.44 18.43
CA LYS A 197 -5.01 0.15 19.11
C LYS A 197 -3.84 0.06 18.12
N ASP A 198 -3.85 0.85 17.06
CA ASP A 198 -2.73 0.96 16.14
C ASP A 198 -1.62 1.81 16.78
N GLU A 199 -0.60 1.14 17.33
CA GLU A 199 0.58 1.78 17.96
C GLU A 199 1.60 2.27 16.94
N SER A 200 1.53 1.79 15.71
CA SER A 200 2.49 2.13 14.65
C SER A 200 2.11 3.41 13.91
N VAL A 201 0.83 3.62 13.66
CA VAL A 201 0.32 4.74 12.86
C VAL A 201 -0.87 5.40 13.54
N PRO A 202 -0.80 6.69 13.88
CA PRO A 202 -1.93 7.40 14.45
C PRO A 202 -3.13 7.50 13.49
N VAL A 203 -4.36 7.41 14.01
CA VAL A 203 -5.62 7.57 13.26
C VAL A 203 -5.67 8.88 12.46
N SER A 204 -4.96 9.92 12.94
CA SER A 204 -4.85 11.21 12.26
C SER A 204 -4.32 11.09 10.81
N TYR A 205 -3.54 10.06 10.49
CA TYR A 205 -3.09 9.77 9.12
C TYR A 205 -4.25 9.43 8.19
N SER A 206 -5.18 8.57 8.65
CA SER A 206 -6.40 8.26 7.90
C SER A 206 -7.28 9.49 7.71
N LYS A 207 -7.42 10.34 8.74
CA LYS A 207 -8.15 11.62 8.64
C LYS A 207 -7.50 12.56 7.62
N LYS A 208 -6.17 12.67 7.60
CA LYS A 208 -5.42 13.48 6.63
C LYS A 208 -5.62 12.97 5.19
N ILE A 209 -5.65 11.64 4.98
CA ILE A 209 -5.92 11.07 3.66
C ILE A 209 -7.32 11.43 3.18
N LEU A 210 -8.34 11.35 4.01
CA LEU A 210 -9.71 11.72 3.63
C LEU A 210 -9.84 13.19 3.19
N LYS A 211 -8.98 14.08 3.72
CA LYS A 211 -8.93 15.50 3.31
C LYS A 211 -8.35 15.70 1.91
N ILE A 212 -7.60 14.73 1.37
CA ILE A 212 -7.08 14.78 0.00
C ILE A 212 -8.20 14.68 -1.03
N PHE A 213 -9.23 13.88 -0.73
CA PHE A 213 -10.36 13.61 -1.62
C PHE A 213 -11.44 14.67 -1.42
N VAL A 214 -11.63 15.54 -2.40
CA VAL A 214 -12.55 16.70 -2.31
C VAL A 214 -13.99 16.25 -2.57
N ASN A 215 -14.27 15.68 -3.74
CA ASN A 215 -15.63 15.37 -4.23
C ASN A 215 -16.07 13.92 -4.00
N SER A 216 -15.29 13.16 -3.22
CA SER A 216 -15.54 11.73 -3.00
C SER A 216 -16.49 11.47 -1.83
N LYS A 217 -17.24 10.37 -1.90
CA LYS A 217 -17.95 9.81 -0.73
C LYS A 217 -16.94 9.20 0.22
N LYS A 218 -16.77 9.82 1.41
CA LYS A 218 -15.69 9.52 2.37
C LYS A 218 -16.23 8.81 3.60
N LYS A 219 -15.52 7.78 4.08
CA LYS A 219 -15.83 7.05 5.31
C LYS A 219 -14.57 6.77 6.11
N LEU A 220 -14.63 6.94 7.43
CA LEU A 220 -13.63 6.47 8.39
C LEU A 220 -14.26 5.41 9.29
N VAL A 221 -13.66 4.23 9.32
CA VAL A 221 -14.05 3.12 10.19
C VAL A 221 -12.94 2.89 11.21
N ILE A 222 -13.23 3.15 12.48
CA ILE A 222 -12.35 2.82 13.60
C ILE A 222 -12.73 1.44 14.11
N VAL A 223 -11.80 0.50 14.04
CA VAL A 223 -12.01 -0.88 14.49
C VAL A 223 -11.68 -0.97 15.97
N LYS A 224 -12.70 -1.17 16.81
CA LYS A 224 -12.51 -1.36 18.27
C LYS A 224 -11.52 -2.48 18.55
N ASN A 225 -10.53 -2.21 19.41
CA ASN A 225 -9.42 -3.12 19.74
C ASN A 225 -8.61 -3.61 18.54
N GLY A 226 -8.74 -2.98 17.37
CA GLY A 226 -7.96 -3.34 16.18
C GLY A 226 -6.51 -2.88 16.29
N ASP A 227 -5.58 -3.74 15.86
CA ASP A 227 -4.15 -3.44 15.73
C ASP A 227 -3.83 -2.77 14.38
N HIS A 228 -2.53 -2.47 14.14
CA HIS A 228 -2.05 -1.93 12.87
C HIS A 228 -2.34 -2.86 11.68
N SER A 229 -2.22 -4.15 11.88
CA SER A 229 -2.31 -5.16 10.83
C SER A 229 -3.74 -5.37 10.33
N LEU A 230 -4.72 -5.37 11.23
CA LEU A 230 -6.13 -5.73 10.94
C LEU A 230 -6.26 -7.06 10.19
N SER A 231 -5.43 -8.06 10.54
CA SER A 231 -5.32 -9.35 9.83
C SER A 231 -6.04 -10.51 10.50
N SER A 232 -6.68 -10.31 11.66
CA SER A 232 -7.49 -11.37 12.28
C SER A 232 -8.76 -11.66 11.47
N PRO A 233 -9.34 -12.87 11.56
CA PRO A 233 -10.54 -13.24 10.82
C PRO A 233 -11.71 -12.25 11.02
N LYS A 234 -11.92 -11.78 12.25
CA LYS A 234 -12.97 -10.81 12.59
C LYS A 234 -12.77 -9.47 11.88
N TRP A 235 -11.53 -8.98 11.79
CA TRP A 235 -11.23 -7.71 11.13
C TRP A 235 -11.24 -7.82 9.61
N LEU A 236 -10.80 -8.97 9.07
CA LEU A 236 -10.93 -9.26 7.63
C LEU A 236 -12.40 -9.28 7.17
N LYS A 237 -13.36 -9.66 8.04
CA LYS A 237 -14.81 -9.54 7.74
C LYS A 237 -15.19 -8.07 7.57
N ILE A 238 -14.71 -7.17 8.46
CA ILE A 238 -14.95 -5.71 8.37
C ILE A 238 -14.38 -5.17 7.07
N LEU A 239 -13.11 -5.47 6.76
CA LEU A 239 -12.45 -5.02 5.53
C LEU A 239 -13.21 -5.46 4.26
N LYS A 240 -13.68 -6.70 4.21
CA LYS A 240 -14.48 -7.22 3.09
C LYS A 240 -15.86 -6.56 3.00
N LYS A 241 -16.51 -6.25 4.14
CA LYS A 241 -17.77 -5.49 4.17
C LYS A 241 -17.60 -4.10 3.57
N GLU A 242 -16.57 -3.37 4.00
CA GLU A 242 -16.28 -2.02 3.49
C GLU A 242 -15.90 -2.05 2.00
N LEU A 243 -15.14 -3.05 1.58
CA LEU A 243 -14.82 -3.24 0.16
C LEU A 243 -16.09 -3.49 -0.68
N LYS A 244 -17.04 -4.28 -0.19
CA LYS A 244 -18.32 -4.52 -0.88
C LYS A 244 -19.11 -3.21 -1.09
N ILE A 245 -19.09 -2.32 -0.08
CA ILE A 245 -19.74 -0.99 -0.19
C ILE A 245 -19.07 -0.11 -1.26
N ILE A 246 -17.74 -0.23 -1.42
CA ILE A 246 -17.01 0.53 -2.45
C ILE A 246 -17.36 0.02 -3.86
N ILE A 247 -17.59 -1.27 -4.02
CA ILE A 247 -17.87 -1.91 -5.32
C ILE A 247 -19.28 -1.57 -5.82
N ASN A 248 -20.28 -1.58 -4.94
CA ASN A 248 -21.66 -1.25 -5.24
C ASN A 248 -21.88 0.26 -5.36
#